data_f27bd3b670f04ab00ab8079e36a5e52e
#
_entry.id   f27bd3b670f04ab00ab8079e36a5e52e
#
_cell.length_a   1.000
_cell.length_b   1.000
_cell.length_c   1.000
_cell.angle_alpha   90.00
_cell.angle_beta   90.00
_cell.angle_gamma   90.00
#
_symmetry.space_group_name_H-M   'P 1'
#
loop_
_entity.id
_entity.type
_entity.pdbx_description
1 polymer ?
#
loop_
_entity_poly.entity_id
_entity_poly.type
_entity_poly.pdbx_seq_one_letter_code
_entity_poly.pdbx_strand_id
1 'polypeptide(L)'
;MAGKQGLILAKKFCLTTPQLKQMVDARTEHCDRSLSIFAERHKSFSLVNIGVGLDTRLCRFQLLDNVTAVYELDLPVMLSLREEKLSNLRENRFPIHRIATDLRENTLEKQLIQAGFDPQQPTFFIWEGGSMYFNKQEANQIFYAIRQLMKNPNSLLWLDYTSEKVVANQTNIPEVENFMFNMRRMGEPFIQGYQNILTAENSALFTN
;
A
#
# COMPACT_ATOMS: atom_id res chain seq x y z
N MET A 1 8.85 11.10 -11.57
CA MET A 1 9.38 10.06 -12.49
C MET A 1 10.87 9.92 -12.24
N ALA A 2 11.35 8.70 -12.06
CA ALA A 2 12.78 8.46 -12.04
C ALA A 2 13.37 9.03 -13.34
N GLY A 3 14.40 9.88 -13.26
CA GLY A 3 15.04 10.43 -14.46
C GLY A 3 15.60 9.31 -15.37
N LYS A 4 16.32 9.68 -16.45
CA LYS A 4 16.87 8.69 -17.39
C LYS A 4 17.58 7.52 -16.72
N GLN A 5 18.30 7.76 -15.62
CA GLN A 5 18.99 6.70 -14.85
C GLN A 5 18.01 5.73 -14.16
N GLY A 6 16.91 6.23 -13.60
CA GLY A 6 15.88 5.38 -13.02
C GLY A 6 15.16 4.52 -14.06
N LEU A 7 14.95 5.07 -15.27
CA LEU A 7 14.37 4.32 -16.38
C LEU A 7 15.32 3.20 -16.88
N ILE A 8 16.63 3.47 -16.90
CA ILE A 8 17.64 2.48 -17.27
C ILE A 8 17.70 1.38 -16.20
N LEU A 9 17.66 1.76 -14.92
CA LEU A 9 17.66 0.82 -13.80
C LEU A 9 16.39 -0.06 -13.83
N ALA A 10 15.23 0.54 -14.01
CA ALA A 10 13.95 -0.18 -14.14
C ALA A 10 13.96 -1.15 -15.34
N LYS A 11 14.43 -0.70 -16.51
CA LYS A 11 14.58 -1.57 -17.68
C LYS A 11 15.55 -2.72 -17.41
N LYS A 12 16.69 -2.45 -16.78
CA LYS A 12 17.67 -3.50 -16.44
C LYS A 12 17.06 -4.49 -15.44
N PHE A 13 16.31 -3.99 -14.45
CA PHE A 13 15.63 -4.83 -13.45
C PHE A 13 14.54 -5.69 -14.11
N CYS A 14 13.73 -5.14 -15.00
CA CYS A 14 12.72 -5.89 -15.76
C CYS A 14 13.34 -6.94 -16.71
N LEU A 15 14.51 -6.69 -17.26
CA LEU A 15 15.23 -7.64 -18.11
C LEU A 15 15.83 -8.80 -17.31
N THR A 16 16.27 -8.52 -16.09
CA THR A 16 16.87 -9.55 -15.21
C THR A 16 15.85 -10.33 -14.41
N THR A 17 14.64 -9.77 -14.24
CA THR A 17 13.57 -10.38 -13.43
C THR A 17 12.19 -10.07 -14.06
N PRO A 18 11.88 -10.60 -15.26
CA PRO A 18 10.65 -10.29 -15.98
C PRO A 18 9.38 -10.69 -15.20
N GLN A 19 9.47 -11.73 -14.38
CA GLN A 19 8.38 -12.20 -13.51
C GLN A 19 7.99 -11.16 -12.45
N LEU A 20 8.96 -10.37 -11.97
CA LEU A 20 8.69 -9.29 -11.02
C LEU A 20 7.78 -8.22 -11.63
N LYS A 21 8.06 -7.83 -12.88
CA LYS A 21 7.19 -6.89 -13.58
C LYS A 21 5.76 -7.42 -13.66
N GLN A 22 5.60 -8.68 -14.08
CA GLN A 22 4.28 -9.31 -14.18
C GLN A 22 3.57 -9.35 -12.82
N MET A 23 4.30 -9.66 -11.74
CA MET A 23 3.77 -9.67 -10.38
C MET A 23 3.31 -8.27 -9.94
N VAL A 24 4.10 -7.24 -10.18
CA VAL A 24 3.76 -5.85 -9.84
C VAL A 24 2.58 -5.37 -10.67
N ASP A 25 2.56 -5.65 -11.98
CA ASP A 25 1.46 -5.29 -12.87
C ASP A 25 0.15 -5.95 -12.40
N ALA A 26 0.17 -7.27 -12.14
CA ALA A 26 -1.00 -8.02 -11.68
C ALA A 26 -1.51 -7.53 -10.31
N ARG A 27 -0.58 -7.22 -9.38
CA ARG A 27 -0.90 -6.64 -8.08
C ARG A 27 -1.62 -5.31 -8.23
N THR A 28 -1.04 -4.41 -9.01
CA THR A 28 -1.57 -3.08 -9.25
C THR A 28 -2.94 -3.16 -9.95
N GLU A 29 -3.08 -3.99 -10.97
CA GLU A 29 -4.34 -4.20 -11.69
C GLU A 29 -5.44 -4.75 -10.76
N HIS A 30 -5.10 -5.70 -9.89
CA HIS A 30 -6.06 -6.25 -8.93
C HIS A 30 -6.54 -5.19 -7.92
N CYS A 31 -5.62 -4.37 -7.40
CA CYS A 31 -5.98 -3.25 -6.52
C CYS A 31 -6.87 -2.23 -7.23
N ASP A 32 -6.50 -1.85 -8.45
CA ASP A 32 -7.24 -0.90 -9.28
C ASP A 32 -8.66 -1.38 -9.58
N ARG A 33 -8.80 -2.66 -9.94
CA ARG A 33 -10.10 -3.29 -10.15
C ARG A 33 -10.95 -3.32 -8.88
N SER A 34 -10.35 -3.65 -7.74
CA SER A 34 -11.02 -3.67 -6.45
C SER A 34 -11.52 -2.27 -6.05
N LEU A 35 -10.70 -1.25 -6.25
CA LEU A 35 -11.07 0.15 -6.02
C LEU A 35 -12.21 0.59 -6.96
N SER A 36 -12.17 0.21 -8.24
CA SER A 36 -13.24 0.52 -9.20
C SER A 36 -14.57 -0.08 -8.76
N ILE A 37 -14.58 -1.37 -8.40
CA ILE A 37 -15.80 -2.04 -7.92
C ILE A 37 -16.31 -1.39 -6.63
N PHE A 38 -15.41 -0.97 -5.74
CA PHE A 38 -15.79 -0.28 -4.52
C PHE A 38 -16.41 1.09 -4.83
N ALA A 39 -15.81 1.87 -5.72
CA ALA A 39 -16.31 3.18 -6.15
C ALA A 39 -17.69 3.11 -6.81
N GLU A 40 -17.94 2.08 -7.62
CA GLU A 40 -19.27 1.86 -8.24
C GLU A 40 -20.39 1.58 -7.22
N ARG A 41 -20.04 0.99 -6.08
CA ARG A 41 -20.99 0.57 -5.03
C ARG A 41 -21.30 1.68 -4.02
N HIS A 42 -20.47 2.72 -3.94
CA HIS A 42 -20.55 3.74 -2.91
C HIS A 42 -20.74 5.13 -3.55
N LYS A 43 -21.81 5.83 -3.17
CA LYS A 43 -22.09 7.20 -3.64
C LYS A 43 -21.07 8.22 -3.09
N SER A 44 -20.47 7.91 -1.96
CA SER A 44 -19.40 8.71 -1.34
C SER A 44 -18.54 7.80 -0.48
N PHE A 45 -17.22 7.99 -0.53
CA PHE A 45 -16.27 7.23 0.28
C PHE A 45 -14.95 7.96 0.47
N SER A 46 -14.17 7.55 1.47
CA SER A 46 -12.80 8.00 1.68
C SER A 46 -11.80 6.99 1.12
N LEU A 47 -10.65 7.48 0.66
CA LEU A 47 -9.53 6.65 0.25
C LEU A 47 -8.35 6.88 1.20
N VAL A 48 -7.85 5.81 1.81
CA VAL A 48 -6.66 5.85 2.68
C VAL A 48 -5.56 5.00 2.05
N ASN A 49 -4.42 5.62 1.72
CA ASN A 49 -3.27 4.94 1.13
C ASN A 49 -2.10 4.94 2.14
N ILE A 50 -1.80 3.77 2.69
CA ILE A 50 -0.82 3.54 3.75
C ILE A 50 0.51 3.13 3.11
N GLY A 51 1.57 3.90 3.37
CA GLY A 51 2.84 3.73 2.67
C GLY A 51 2.69 4.07 1.18
N VAL A 52 2.17 5.27 0.90
CA VAL A 52 1.72 5.66 -0.45
C VAL A 52 2.83 5.66 -1.51
N GLY A 53 4.08 5.87 -1.12
CA GLY A 53 5.21 5.89 -2.05
C GLY A 53 4.97 6.78 -3.27
N LEU A 54 5.25 6.24 -4.44
CA LEU A 54 5.00 6.90 -5.72
C LEU A 54 3.75 6.36 -6.44
N ASP A 55 2.73 5.93 -5.70
CA ASP A 55 1.45 5.52 -6.25
C ASP A 55 0.86 6.62 -7.14
N THR A 56 0.44 6.27 -8.35
CA THR A 56 -0.09 7.20 -9.35
C THR A 56 -1.60 7.10 -9.51
N ARG A 57 -2.31 6.34 -8.66
CA ARG A 57 -3.77 6.13 -8.79
C ARG A 57 -4.54 7.44 -8.86
N LEU A 58 -4.21 8.40 -7.99
CA LEU A 58 -4.87 9.71 -8.01
C LEU A 58 -4.66 10.51 -9.31
N CYS A 59 -3.64 10.18 -10.08
CA CYS A 59 -3.33 10.86 -11.36
C CYS A 59 -3.95 10.17 -12.57
N ARG A 60 -4.28 8.87 -12.48
CA ARG A 60 -4.70 8.05 -13.62
C ARG A 60 -6.12 7.51 -13.53
N PHE A 61 -6.74 7.54 -12.34
CA PHE A 61 -8.10 7.07 -12.13
C PHE A 61 -9.11 8.20 -12.37
N GLN A 62 -9.98 8.02 -13.37
CA GLN A 62 -11.09 8.95 -13.65
C GLN A 62 -12.34 8.65 -12.81
N LEU A 63 -12.43 7.44 -12.22
CA LEU A 63 -13.62 6.96 -11.49
C LEU A 63 -13.68 7.42 -10.02
N LEU A 64 -12.88 8.40 -9.62
CA LEU A 64 -12.85 8.87 -8.24
C LEU A 64 -13.79 10.05 -7.96
N ASP A 65 -14.83 10.27 -8.79
CA ASP A 65 -15.78 11.36 -8.60
C ASP A 65 -16.58 11.23 -7.28
N ASN A 66 -16.66 10.01 -6.73
CA ASN A 66 -17.33 9.71 -5.46
C ASN A 66 -16.41 9.81 -4.23
N VAL A 67 -15.12 10.11 -4.42
CA VAL A 67 -14.18 10.26 -3.30
C VAL A 67 -14.41 11.61 -2.63
N THR A 68 -14.65 11.57 -1.33
CA THR A 68 -14.87 12.78 -0.52
C THR A 68 -13.57 13.32 0.07
N ALA A 69 -12.63 12.44 0.41
CA ALA A 69 -11.30 12.80 0.89
C ALA A 69 -10.30 11.66 0.64
N VAL A 70 -9.05 12.05 0.44
CA VAL A 70 -7.92 11.12 0.32
C VAL A 70 -6.92 11.38 1.43
N TYR A 71 -6.44 10.31 2.05
CA TYR A 71 -5.40 10.34 3.08
C TYR A 71 -4.19 9.55 2.56
N GLU A 72 -3.08 10.25 2.36
CA GLU A 72 -1.80 9.68 1.92
C GLU A 72 -0.83 9.67 3.10
N LEU A 73 -0.41 8.47 3.54
CA LEU A 73 0.49 8.31 4.68
C LEU A 73 1.82 7.72 4.21
N ASP A 74 2.92 8.34 4.61
CA ASP A 74 4.27 7.83 4.38
C ASP A 74 5.29 8.59 5.23
N LEU A 75 6.54 8.16 5.18
CA LEU A 75 7.65 8.90 5.76
C LEU A 75 7.76 10.33 5.16
N PRO A 76 8.18 11.34 5.94
CA PRO A 76 8.28 12.72 5.46
C PRO A 76 9.08 12.86 4.15
N VAL A 77 10.19 12.11 4.03
CA VAL A 77 11.06 12.13 2.84
C VAL A 77 10.33 11.59 1.61
N MET A 78 9.48 10.56 1.77
CA MET A 78 8.72 9.98 0.67
C MET A 78 7.59 10.91 0.23
N LEU A 79 6.89 11.56 1.16
CA LEU A 79 5.86 12.54 0.80
C LEU A 79 6.46 13.75 0.06
N SER A 80 7.63 14.22 0.47
CA SER A 80 8.35 15.29 -0.23
C SER A 80 8.75 14.89 -1.65
N LEU A 81 9.30 13.68 -1.81
CA LEU A 81 9.64 13.13 -3.12
C LEU A 81 8.39 12.96 -4.01
N ARG A 82 7.30 12.46 -3.43
CA ARG A 82 6.02 12.30 -4.10
C ARG A 82 5.48 13.64 -4.61
N GLU A 83 5.54 14.68 -3.79
CA GLU A 83 5.12 16.02 -4.19
C GLU A 83 5.97 16.54 -5.35
N GLU A 84 7.30 16.45 -5.26
CA GLU A 84 8.21 16.85 -6.34
C GLU A 84 7.89 16.15 -7.67
N LYS A 85 7.60 14.84 -7.63
CA LYS A 85 7.44 14.03 -8.84
C LYS A 85 6.04 14.05 -9.43
N LEU A 86 5.00 14.24 -8.63
CA LEU A 86 3.61 14.03 -9.04
C LEU A 86 2.72 15.28 -8.96
N SER A 87 3.19 16.39 -8.40
CA SER A 87 2.37 17.62 -8.25
C SER A 87 1.77 18.11 -9.56
N ASN A 88 2.56 18.06 -10.63
CA ASN A 88 2.16 18.54 -11.96
C ASN A 88 1.21 17.57 -12.70
N LEU A 89 0.95 16.39 -12.16
CA LEU A 89 0.12 15.36 -12.79
C LEU A 89 -1.29 15.29 -12.19
N ARG A 90 -1.57 16.11 -11.16
CA ARG A 90 -2.82 16.01 -10.39
C ARG A 90 -3.82 17.08 -10.78
N GLU A 91 -5.04 16.65 -11.07
CA GLU A 91 -6.23 17.48 -10.93
C GLU A 91 -6.77 17.30 -9.51
N ASN A 92 -6.73 18.34 -8.70
CA ASN A 92 -7.28 18.30 -7.32
C ASN A 92 -8.81 18.38 -7.38
N ARG A 93 -9.47 17.24 -7.58
CA ARG A 93 -10.94 17.13 -7.58
C ARG A 93 -11.52 16.95 -6.17
N PHE A 94 -10.69 16.60 -5.21
CA PHE A 94 -11.05 16.30 -3.82
C PHE A 94 -9.90 16.69 -2.86
N PRO A 95 -10.19 16.88 -1.56
CA PRO A 95 -9.17 17.15 -0.55
C PRO A 95 -8.18 16.00 -0.43
N ILE A 96 -6.88 16.31 -0.41
CA ILE A 96 -5.81 15.35 -0.18
C ILE A 96 -5.08 15.74 1.10
N HIS A 97 -5.16 14.87 2.11
CA HIS A 97 -4.47 15.00 3.39
C HIS A 97 -3.19 14.17 3.37
N ARG A 98 -2.03 14.83 3.39
CA ARG A 98 -0.73 14.16 3.48
C ARG A 98 -0.28 14.11 4.92
N ILE A 99 -0.08 12.90 5.43
CA ILE A 99 0.24 12.63 6.82
C ILE A 99 1.63 12.02 6.88
N ALA A 100 2.59 12.83 7.31
CA ALA A 100 3.97 12.38 7.51
C ALA A 100 4.04 11.53 8.79
N THR A 101 4.35 10.24 8.65
CA THR A 101 4.38 9.30 9.76
C THR A 101 5.33 8.13 9.50
N ASP A 102 5.98 7.65 10.54
CA ASP A 102 6.53 6.29 10.56
C ASP A 102 5.47 5.35 11.13
N LEU A 103 5.02 4.40 10.35
CA LEU A 103 3.99 3.44 10.75
C LEU A 103 4.41 2.56 11.96
N ARG A 104 5.73 2.52 12.29
CA ARG A 104 6.25 1.83 13.47
C ARG A 104 5.91 2.54 14.78
N GLU A 105 5.61 3.84 14.74
CA GLU A 105 5.32 4.65 15.92
C GLU A 105 3.93 4.39 16.53
N ASN A 106 3.13 3.51 15.93
CA ASN A 106 1.77 3.17 16.40
C ASN A 106 0.85 4.40 16.58
N THR A 107 0.97 5.37 15.67
CA THR A 107 0.22 6.63 15.71
C THR A 107 -0.85 6.75 14.63
N LEU A 108 -1.00 5.74 13.77
CA LEU A 108 -1.83 5.73 12.57
C LEU A 108 -3.27 6.20 12.84
N GLU A 109 -3.93 5.60 13.84
CA GLU A 109 -5.32 5.95 14.19
C GLU A 109 -5.42 7.41 14.62
N LYS A 110 -4.57 7.83 15.55
CA LYS A 110 -4.57 9.20 16.06
C LYS A 110 -4.37 10.23 14.96
N GLN A 111 -3.40 9.99 14.07
CA GLN A 111 -3.05 10.92 13.01
C GLN A 111 -4.16 11.06 11.96
N LEU A 112 -4.82 9.95 11.57
CA LEU A 112 -5.96 9.98 10.67
C LEU A 112 -7.13 10.76 11.25
N ILE A 113 -7.49 10.50 12.52
CA ILE A 113 -8.55 11.25 13.21
C ILE A 113 -8.21 12.74 13.31
N GLN A 114 -6.97 13.09 13.64
CA GLN A 114 -6.52 14.49 13.69
C GLN A 114 -6.57 15.18 12.31
N ALA A 115 -6.38 14.42 11.22
CA ALA A 115 -6.51 14.91 9.86
C ALA A 115 -7.97 15.02 9.37
N GLY A 116 -8.95 14.73 10.23
CA GLY A 116 -10.37 14.84 9.93
C GLY A 116 -10.97 13.58 9.29
N PHE A 117 -10.31 12.43 9.43
CA PHE A 117 -10.86 11.16 8.95
C PHE A 117 -12.12 10.77 9.74
N ASP A 118 -13.20 10.44 9.04
CA ASP A 118 -14.45 9.93 9.62
C ASP A 118 -14.51 8.40 9.51
N PRO A 119 -14.37 7.66 10.63
CA PRO A 119 -14.45 6.19 10.64
C PRO A 119 -15.82 5.63 10.24
N GLN A 120 -16.88 6.45 10.29
CA GLN A 120 -18.23 6.02 9.95
C GLN A 120 -18.48 6.08 8.44
N GLN A 121 -17.62 6.75 7.67
CA GLN A 121 -17.74 6.80 6.21
C GLN A 121 -17.19 5.50 5.60
N PRO A 122 -17.85 4.94 4.55
CA PRO A 122 -17.25 3.86 3.76
C PRO A 122 -15.86 4.27 3.30
N THR A 123 -14.87 3.42 3.54
CA THR A 123 -13.47 3.74 3.25
C THR A 123 -12.78 2.58 2.55
N PHE A 124 -12.06 2.89 1.47
CA PHE A 124 -11.15 1.96 0.84
C PHE A 124 -9.73 2.21 1.35
N PHE A 125 -9.22 1.27 2.13
CA PHE A 125 -7.84 1.30 2.60
C PHE A 125 -6.95 0.53 1.63
N ILE A 126 -5.79 1.09 1.30
CA ILE A 126 -4.75 0.45 0.50
C ILE A 126 -3.48 0.36 1.35
N TRP A 127 -2.91 -0.83 1.46
CA TRP A 127 -1.58 -1.06 1.99
C TRP A 127 -0.80 -1.96 1.01
N GLU A 128 -0.26 -1.32 -0.04
CA GLU A 128 0.40 -1.99 -1.16
C GLU A 128 1.91 -1.95 -1.01
N GLY A 129 2.57 -3.10 -1.15
CA GLY A 129 4.03 -3.22 -1.18
C GLY A 129 4.70 -2.87 0.14
N GLY A 130 3.97 -2.89 1.26
CA GLY A 130 4.43 -2.41 2.56
C GLY A 130 4.55 -3.51 3.63
N SER A 131 3.62 -4.45 3.67
CA SER A 131 3.46 -5.40 4.79
C SER A 131 4.71 -6.24 5.09
N MET A 132 5.53 -6.54 4.07
CA MET A 132 6.74 -7.34 4.19
C MET A 132 7.91 -6.64 4.88
N TYR A 133 7.86 -5.33 5.08
CA TYR A 133 8.93 -4.53 5.71
C TYR A 133 8.75 -4.34 7.22
N PHE A 134 7.68 -4.84 7.79
CA PHE A 134 7.37 -4.76 9.22
C PHE A 134 7.51 -6.14 9.86
N ASN A 135 8.00 -6.19 11.10
CA ASN A 135 7.94 -7.43 11.86
C ASN A 135 6.49 -7.76 12.28
N LYS A 136 6.26 -8.97 12.81
CA LYS A 136 4.90 -9.44 13.17
C LYS A 136 4.19 -8.50 14.15
N GLN A 137 4.91 -7.97 15.13
CA GLN A 137 4.33 -7.06 16.12
C GLN A 137 3.94 -5.71 15.51
N GLU A 138 4.83 -5.12 14.72
CA GLU A 138 4.58 -3.86 14.01
C GLU A 138 3.40 -4.01 13.04
N ALA A 139 3.39 -5.06 12.22
CA ALA A 139 2.29 -5.33 11.30
C ALA A 139 0.95 -5.50 12.02
N ASN A 140 0.93 -6.24 13.13
CA ASN A 140 -0.28 -6.42 13.94
C ASN A 140 -0.79 -5.10 14.54
N GLN A 141 0.10 -4.20 14.96
CA GLN A 141 -0.30 -2.87 15.43
C GLN A 141 -0.95 -2.04 14.31
N ILE A 142 -0.40 -2.11 13.10
CA ILE A 142 -0.97 -1.42 11.92
C ILE A 142 -2.36 -2.02 11.59
N PHE A 143 -2.50 -3.35 11.53
CA PHE A 143 -3.79 -4.00 11.31
C PHE A 143 -4.82 -3.62 12.36
N TYR A 144 -4.41 -3.62 13.63
CA TYR A 144 -5.29 -3.22 14.73
C TYR A 144 -5.78 -1.78 14.56
N ALA A 145 -4.88 -0.84 14.23
CA ALA A 145 -5.23 0.55 13.99
C ALA A 145 -6.20 0.70 12.81
N ILE A 146 -5.95 0.01 11.69
CA ILE A 146 -6.86 0.01 10.53
C ILE A 146 -8.25 -0.50 10.95
N ARG A 147 -8.31 -1.61 11.70
CA ARG A 147 -9.58 -2.14 12.20
C ARG A 147 -10.35 -1.14 13.06
N GLN A 148 -9.64 -0.41 13.96
CA GLN A 148 -10.28 0.63 14.79
C GLN A 148 -10.86 1.78 13.94
N LEU A 149 -10.29 2.02 12.77
CA LEU A 149 -10.74 3.04 11.82
C LEU A 149 -11.89 2.56 10.90
N MET A 150 -12.04 1.26 10.72
CA MET A 150 -13.10 0.65 9.88
C MET A 150 -14.40 0.46 10.68
N LYS A 151 -15.04 1.55 11.14
CA LYS A 151 -16.32 1.47 11.87
C LYS A 151 -17.51 1.27 10.93
N ASN A 152 -17.38 1.69 9.67
CA ASN A 152 -18.40 1.41 8.66
C ASN A 152 -18.22 -0.02 8.13
N PRO A 153 -19.28 -0.87 8.15
CA PRO A 153 -19.21 -2.27 7.72
C PRO A 153 -18.92 -2.44 6.22
N ASN A 154 -19.09 -1.37 5.43
CA ASN A 154 -18.80 -1.37 4.01
C ASN A 154 -17.35 -0.96 3.70
N SER A 155 -16.55 -0.62 4.72
CA SER A 155 -15.13 -0.32 4.51
C SER A 155 -14.37 -1.58 4.09
N LEU A 156 -13.32 -1.41 3.27
CA LEU A 156 -12.52 -2.50 2.75
C LEU A 156 -11.02 -2.18 2.90
N LEU A 157 -10.25 -3.16 3.36
CA LEU A 157 -8.80 -3.12 3.29
C LEU A 157 -8.31 -3.99 2.13
N TRP A 158 -7.61 -3.38 1.19
CA TRP A 158 -6.82 -4.07 0.18
C TRP A 158 -5.35 -4.06 0.60
N LEU A 159 -4.73 -5.22 0.62
CA LEU A 159 -3.30 -5.35 0.91
C LEU A 159 -2.69 -6.50 0.11
N ASP A 160 -1.38 -6.41 -0.14
CA ASP A 160 -0.57 -7.52 -0.59
C ASP A 160 0.39 -7.99 0.51
N TYR A 161 0.78 -9.24 0.43
CA TYR A 161 1.75 -9.82 1.36
C TYR A 161 2.64 -10.85 0.68
N THR A 162 3.78 -11.12 1.30
CA THR A 162 4.75 -12.08 0.82
C THR A 162 4.64 -13.40 1.58
N SER A 163 4.81 -14.53 0.89
CA SER A 163 4.82 -15.85 1.54
C SER A 163 6.05 -16.01 2.44
N GLU A 164 5.89 -16.69 3.58
CA GLU A 164 7.00 -17.08 4.46
C GLU A 164 8.11 -17.83 3.72
N LYS A 165 7.76 -18.69 2.77
CA LYS A 165 8.73 -19.44 1.96
C LYS A 165 9.63 -18.53 1.12
N VAL A 166 9.08 -17.39 0.64
CA VAL A 166 9.85 -16.38 -0.11
C VAL A 166 10.85 -15.69 0.83
N VAL A 167 10.39 -15.24 2.00
CA VAL A 167 11.25 -14.55 2.97
C VAL A 167 12.33 -15.46 3.52
N ALA A 168 11.98 -16.73 3.78
CA ALA A 168 12.91 -17.77 4.26
C ALA A 168 13.84 -18.31 3.17
N ASN A 169 13.72 -17.86 1.92
CA ASN A 169 14.48 -18.36 0.76
C ASN A 169 14.32 -19.88 0.56
N GLN A 170 13.08 -20.37 0.68
CA GLN A 170 12.71 -21.78 0.63
C GLN A 170 11.75 -22.10 -0.52
N THR A 171 11.78 -21.29 -1.58
CA THR A 171 10.88 -21.47 -2.73
C THR A 171 11.40 -22.52 -3.71
N ASN A 172 12.71 -22.77 -3.74
CA ASN A 172 13.40 -23.54 -4.77
C ASN A 172 13.17 -22.97 -6.19
N ILE A 173 12.91 -21.67 -6.29
CA ILE A 173 12.72 -20.94 -7.55
C ILE A 173 13.88 -19.95 -7.69
N PRO A 174 14.84 -20.19 -8.60
CA PRO A 174 16.05 -19.38 -8.72
C PRO A 174 15.78 -17.88 -8.94
N GLU A 175 14.71 -17.54 -9.68
CA GLU A 175 14.33 -16.16 -9.96
C GLU A 175 13.87 -15.43 -8.68
N VAL A 176 13.13 -16.13 -7.81
CA VAL A 176 12.69 -15.59 -6.52
C VAL A 176 13.86 -15.39 -5.58
N GLU A 177 14.77 -16.37 -5.52
CA GLU A 177 15.99 -16.29 -4.70
C GLU A 177 16.89 -15.14 -5.14
N ASN A 178 17.08 -14.98 -6.44
CA ASN A 178 17.86 -13.87 -7.02
C ASN A 178 17.17 -12.50 -6.73
N PHE A 179 15.86 -12.45 -6.84
CA PHE A 179 15.10 -11.26 -6.47
C PHE A 179 15.32 -10.89 -4.99
N MET A 180 15.15 -11.83 -4.07
CA MET A 180 15.36 -11.62 -2.63
C MET A 180 16.80 -11.21 -2.29
N PHE A 181 17.78 -11.78 -2.98
CA PHE A 181 19.18 -11.39 -2.85
C PHE A 181 19.38 -9.92 -3.27
N ASN A 182 18.81 -9.51 -4.40
CA ASN A 182 18.93 -8.14 -4.89
C ASN A 182 18.22 -7.14 -3.96
N MET A 183 17.04 -7.47 -3.41
CA MET A 183 16.34 -6.63 -2.44
C MET A 183 17.21 -6.38 -1.20
N ARG A 184 17.82 -7.42 -0.64
CA ARG A 184 18.76 -7.28 0.49
C ARG A 184 19.95 -6.37 0.15
N ARG A 185 20.52 -6.50 -1.04
CA ARG A 185 21.65 -5.65 -1.50
C ARG A 185 21.27 -4.20 -1.70
N MET A 186 20.02 -3.91 -2.02
CA MET A 186 19.51 -2.54 -2.16
C MET A 186 19.12 -1.90 -0.82
N GLY A 187 19.23 -2.65 0.30
CA GLY A 187 18.84 -2.15 1.62
C GLY A 187 17.33 -2.27 1.90
N GLU A 188 16.61 -3.06 1.08
CA GLU A 188 15.16 -3.28 1.14
C GLU A 188 14.85 -4.76 1.51
N PRO A 189 15.36 -5.31 2.62
CA PRO A 189 15.13 -6.70 2.97
C PRO A 189 13.67 -6.91 3.38
N PHE A 190 13.05 -7.97 2.86
CA PHE A 190 11.77 -8.43 3.39
C PHE A 190 11.99 -9.10 4.74
N ILE A 191 11.25 -8.64 5.75
CA ILE A 191 11.40 -9.06 7.15
C ILE A 191 10.37 -10.11 7.51
N GLN A 192 9.11 -9.92 7.05
CA GLN A 192 7.97 -10.75 7.41
C GLN A 192 7.33 -11.37 6.17
N GLY A 193 7.07 -12.67 6.26
CA GLY A 193 6.21 -13.43 5.37
C GLY A 193 5.02 -14.02 6.12
N TYR A 194 3.99 -14.46 5.37
CA TYR A 194 2.78 -15.06 5.92
C TYR A 194 2.48 -16.39 5.23
N GLN A 195 2.06 -17.42 5.98
CA GLN A 195 1.50 -18.63 5.38
C GLN A 195 0.12 -18.36 4.81
N ASN A 196 -0.70 -17.74 5.64
CA ASN A 196 -2.00 -17.19 5.29
C ASN A 196 -2.26 -16.02 6.22
N ILE A 197 -2.51 -14.83 5.68
CA ILE A 197 -2.78 -13.64 6.49
C ILE A 197 -4.12 -13.74 7.22
N LEU A 198 -5.03 -14.58 6.73
CA LEU A 198 -6.34 -14.86 7.34
C LEU A 198 -6.31 -16.06 8.29
N THR A 199 -5.16 -16.40 8.90
CA THR A 199 -5.07 -17.45 9.91
C THR A 199 -5.89 -17.09 11.15
N ALA A 200 -6.23 -18.11 11.97
CA ALA A 200 -6.99 -17.91 13.20
C ALA A 200 -6.37 -16.88 14.15
N GLU A 201 -5.03 -16.76 14.16
CA GLU A 201 -4.31 -15.73 14.95
C GLU A 201 -4.60 -14.30 14.46
N ASN A 202 -4.81 -14.13 13.14
CA ASN A 202 -5.08 -12.85 12.51
C ASN A 202 -6.58 -12.66 12.19
N SER A 203 -7.38 -13.73 12.20
CA SER A 203 -8.81 -13.66 11.86
C SER A 203 -9.57 -12.73 12.79
N ALA A 204 -9.19 -12.69 14.09
CA ALA A 204 -9.75 -11.74 15.04
C ALA A 204 -9.47 -10.26 14.69
N LEU A 205 -8.49 -9.98 13.83
CA LEU A 205 -8.21 -8.63 13.31
C LEU A 205 -9.14 -8.26 12.16
N PHE A 206 -9.76 -9.24 11.48
CA PHE A 206 -10.56 -9.05 10.26
C PHE A 206 -12.03 -9.48 10.38
N THR A 207 -12.42 -10.16 11.47
CA THR A 207 -13.82 -10.51 11.79
C THR A 207 -14.42 -9.51 12.78
N ASN A 208 -15.62 -9.03 12.48
CA ASN A 208 -16.45 -8.28 13.42
C ASN A 208 -17.00 -9.18 14.51
#